data_b3e638e42c321735927dca5599888b64
#
_entry.id   b3e638e42c321735927dca5599888b64
#
_cell.length_a   1.000
_cell.length_b   1.000
_cell.length_c   1.000
_cell.angle_alpha   90.00
_cell.angle_beta   90.00
_cell.angle_gamma   90.00
#
_symmetry.space_group_name_H-M   'P 1'
#
loop_
_entity.id
_entity.type
_entity.pdbx_description
1 polymer ?
#
loop_
_entity_poly.entity_id
_entity_poly.type
_entity_poly.pdbx_seq_one_letter_code
_entity_poly.pdbx_strand_id
1 'polypeptide(L)'
;MAGLEDLYKEIILDHYRSPRNRGELPPPAHKAEGFNPLCGDEIVLFVDIDDDGVITNIATGGQGCSISQSSASMMSAAVKGKTVAEARKLTGEFKSMMGIGGEDADSDDDADTDDAEQIAAAKAAASSGDAGSIAGAAEKPDLSMGDLSALRGVVKFPVRIKCAVLSWNTLLEALETAGQ
;
A
#
# COMPACT_ATOMS: atom_id res chain seq x y z
N MET A 1 -20.71 -20.36 -6.29
CA MET A 1 -20.70 -19.35 -5.20
C MET A 1 -19.46 -18.50 -5.36
N ALA A 2 -19.61 -17.19 -5.51
CA ALA A 2 -18.49 -16.27 -5.46
C ALA A 2 -17.86 -16.34 -4.07
N GLY A 3 -16.62 -16.78 -4.01
CA GLY A 3 -15.90 -16.85 -2.74
C GLY A 3 -15.44 -15.45 -2.30
N LEU A 4 -14.96 -15.33 -1.06
CA LEU A 4 -14.37 -14.09 -0.53
C LEU A 4 -13.24 -13.55 -1.44
N GLU A 5 -12.50 -14.45 -2.09
CA GLU A 5 -11.45 -14.09 -3.05
C GLU A 5 -12.01 -13.40 -4.31
N ASP A 6 -13.19 -13.77 -4.77
CA ASP A 6 -13.83 -13.12 -5.92
C ASP A 6 -14.31 -11.72 -5.55
N LEU A 7 -14.86 -11.54 -4.34
CA LEU A 7 -15.23 -10.24 -3.82
C LEU A 7 -14.01 -9.32 -3.72
N TYR A 8 -12.90 -9.82 -3.21
CA TYR A 8 -11.66 -9.03 -3.11
C TYR A 8 -11.12 -8.62 -4.49
N LYS A 9 -11.21 -9.51 -5.48
CA LYS A 9 -10.90 -9.16 -6.87
C LYS A 9 -11.77 -8.04 -7.40
N GLU A 10 -13.07 -8.09 -7.14
CA GLU A 10 -14.01 -7.06 -7.60
C GLU A 10 -13.70 -5.70 -6.96
N ILE A 11 -13.38 -5.66 -5.68
CA ILE A 11 -12.98 -4.43 -4.97
C ILE A 11 -11.71 -3.84 -5.62
N ILE A 12 -10.69 -4.65 -5.86
CA ILE A 12 -9.46 -4.22 -6.53
C ILE A 12 -9.75 -3.67 -7.92
N LEU A 13 -10.57 -4.36 -8.71
CA LEU A 13 -10.91 -3.94 -10.06
C LEU A 13 -11.79 -2.69 -10.07
N ASP A 14 -12.66 -2.52 -9.09
CA ASP A 14 -13.48 -1.31 -8.96
C ASP A 14 -12.59 -0.09 -8.68
N HIS A 15 -11.68 -0.18 -7.72
CA HIS A 15 -10.71 0.88 -7.44
C HIS A 15 -9.76 1.17 -8.60
N TYR A 16 -9.44 0.17 -9.41
CA TYR A 16 -8.63 0.35 -10.61
C TYR A 16 -9.40 1.07 -11.73
N ARG A 17 -10.65 0.72 -11.95
CA ARG A 17 -11.50 1.30 -13.01
C ARG A 17 -12.04 2.68 -12.64
N SER A 18 -12.34 2.87 -11.36
CA SER A 18 -12.92 4.08 -10.80
C SER A 18 -12.12 4.56 -9.60
N PRO A 19 -10.86 4.99 -9.80
CA PRO A 19 -9.98 5.37 -8.70
C PRO A 19 -10.53 6.59 -7.96
N ARG A 20 -10.52 6.51 -6.62
CA ARG A 20 -10.91 7.60 -5.73
C ARG A 20 -9.80 8.64 -5.68
N ASN A 21 -10.18 9.91 -5.55
CA ASN A 21 -9.24 11.02 -5.45
C ASN A 21 -8.19 11.07 -6.58
N ARG A 22 -8.56 10.66 -7.78
CA ARG A 22 -7.68 10.73 -8.95
C ARG A 22 -7.58 12.17 -9.44
N GLY A 23 -6.35 12.66 -9.64
CA GLY A 23 -6.13 14.01 -10.14
C GLY A 23 -4.88 14.65 -9.56
N GLU A 24 -4.86 15.96 -9.56
CA GLU A 24 -3.78 16.79 -9.03
C GLU A 24 -4.38 17.85 -8.09
N LEU A 25 -3.58 18.30 -7.13
CA LEU A 25 -3.91 19.44 -6.28
C LEU A 25 -2.96 20.60 -6.59
N PRO A 26 -3.49 21.84 -6.61
CA PRO A 26 -2.64 23.02 -6.78
C PRO A 26 -1.78 23.28 -5.53
N PRO A 27 -0.70 24.04 -5.63
CA PRO A 27 0.02 24.51 -4.45
C PRO A 27 -0.95 25.26 -3.50
N PRO A 28 -0.80 25.11 -2.18
CA PRO A 28 0.38 24.63 -1.43
C PRO A 28 0.45 23.12 -1.16
N ALA A 29 -0.35 22.29 -1.82
CA ALA A 29 -0.33 20.85 -1.63
C ALA A 29 1.09 20.28 -1.82
N HIS A 30 1.49 19.38 -0.92
CA HIS A 30 2.77 18.69 -0.99
C HIS A 30 2.73 17.58 -2.02
N LYS A 31 3.72 17.55 -2.90
CA LYS A 31 3.84 16.54 -3.96
C LYS A 31 4.94 15.54 -3.59
N ALA A 32 4.67 14.25 -3.76
CA ALA A 32 5.66 13.19 -3.72
C ALA A 32 5.47 12.23 -4.89
N GLU A 33 6.55 11.60 -5.33
CA GLU A 33 6.56 10.68 -6.46
C GLU A 33 7.24 9.37 -6.04
N GLY A 34 6.60 8.26 -6.31
CA GLY A 34 7.13 6.93 -6.07
C GLY A 34 7.23 6.13 -7.37
N PHE A 35 8.29 5.36 -7.52
CA PHE A 35 8.54 4.57 -8.70
C PHE A 35 8.98 3.15 -8.34
N ASN A 36 8.40 2.15 -9.00
CA ASN A 36 8.80 0.75 -8.89
C ASN A 36 9.40 0.28 -10.23
N PRO A 37 10.71 0.18 -10.35
CA PRO A 37 11.36 -0.19 -11.61
C PRO A 37 11.08 -1.62 -12.06
N LEU A 38 10.70 -2.51 -11.14
CA LEU A 38 10.42 -3.91 -11.47
C LEU A 38 9.13 -4.08 -12.28
N CYS A 39 8.13 -3.25 -12.02
CA CYS A 39 6.83 -3.30 -12.68
C CYS A 39 6.58 -2.08 -13.58
N GLY A 40 7.42 -1.04 -13.52
CA GLY A 40 7.18 0.23 -14.18
C GLY A 40 6.00 1.00 -13.59
N ASP A 41 5.65 0.73 -12.33
CA ASP A 41 4.61 1.46 -11.63
C ASP A 41 5.12 2.84 -11.21
N GLU A 42 4.30 3.85 -11.39
CA GLU A 42 4.55 5.23 -11.00
C GLU A 42 3.36 5.76 -10.22
N ILE A 43 3.63 6.32 -9.06
CA ILE A 43 2.61 6.95 -8.21
C ILE A 43 3.03 8.40 -7.98
N VAL A 44 2.09 9.30 -8.20
CA VAL A 44 2.22 10.72 -7.85
C VAL A 44 1.17 11.02 -6.81
N LEU A 45 1.58 11.58 -5.68
CA LEU A 45 0.70 12.00 -4.61
C LEU A 45 0.75 13.51 -4.42
N PHE A 46 -0.42 14.07 -4.17
CA PHE A 46 -0.60 15.44 -3.72
C PHE A 46 -1.35 15.38 -2.40
N VAL A 47 -0.82 15.99 -1.36
CA VAL A 47 -1.40 15.97 -0.02
C VAL A 47 -1.50 17.39 0.50
N ASP A 48 -2.69 17.76 0.95
CA ASP A 48 -2.96 19.05 1.58
C ASP A 48 -3.26 18.80 3.06
N ILE A 49 -2.52 19.49 3.92
CA ILE A 49 -2.55 19.30 5.37
C ILE A 49 -2.81 20.67 6.01
N ASP A 50 -3.77 20.73 6.91
CA ASP A 50 -4.08 21.95 7.65
C ASP A 50 -3.15 22.17 8.85
N ASP A 51 -3.33 23.30 9.53
CA ASP A 51 -2.54 23.71 10.70
C ASP A 51 -2.70 22.75 11.90
N ASP A 52 -3.76 21.97 11.94
CA ASP A 52 -4.04 20.96 12.95
C ASP A 52 -3.41 19.60 12.59
N GLY A 53 -2.72 19.50 11.46
CA GLY A 53 -2.08 18.27 10.99
C GLY A 53 -3.07 17.24 10.43
N VAL A 54 -4.23 17.70 9.95
CA VAL A 54 -5.24 16.85 9.30
C VAL A 54 -5.05 16.87 7.79
N ILE A 55 -5.10 15.71 7.17
CA ILE A 55 -5.09 15.57 5.71
C ILE A 55 -6.47 15.99 5.18
N THR A 56 -6.59 17.25 4.81
CA THR A 56 -7.85 17.83 4.32
C THR A 56 -8.18 17.41 2.90
N ASN A 57 -7.13 17.21 2.09
CA ASN A 57 -7.29 16.74 0.73
C ASN A 57 -6.12 15.88 0.29
N ILE A 58 -6.38 14.97 -0.63
CA ILE A 58 -5.38 14.10 -1.23
C ILE A 58 -5.78 13.81 -2.67
N ALA A 59 -4.81 13.79 -3.57
CA ALA A 59 -5.01 13.34 -4.94
C ALA A 59 -3.91 12.38 -5.36
N THR A 60 -4.25 11.45 -6.23
CA THR A 60 -3.34 10.42 -6.74
C THR A 60 -3.26 10.48 -8.25
N GLY A 61 -2.06 10.37 -8.77
CA GLY A 61 -1.75 10.28 -10.18
C GLY A 61 -0.79 9.15 -10.50
N GLY A 62 -0.29 9.13 -11.72
CA GLY A 62 0.65 8.14 -12.19
C GLY A 62 -0.01 7.00 -12.97
N GLN A 63 0.76 5.95 -13.21
CA GLN A 63 0.37 4.80 -14.01
C GLN A 63 0.98 3.52 -13.44
N GLY A 64 0.40 2.38 -13.74
CA GLY A 64 0.93 1.11 -13.28
C GLY A 64 -0.09 -0.02 -13.32
N CYS A 65 0.25 -1.11 -12.66
CA CYS A 65 -0.59 -2.29 -12.62
C CYS A 65 -1.87 -2.07 -11.76
N SER A 66 -2.83 -2.97 -11.89
CA SER A 66 -4.08 -2.90 -11.14
C SER A 66 -3.86 -2.89 -9.61
N ILE A 67 -2.82 -3.56 -9.12
CA ILE A 67 -2.50 -3.61 -7.69
C ILE A 67 -1.99 -2.27 -7.17
N SER A 68 -1.02 -1.64 -7.87
CA SER A 68 -0.47 -0.35 -7.45
C SER A 68 -1.53 0.76 -7.51
N GLN A 69 -2.31 0.80 -8.59
CA GLN A 69 -3.32 1.84 -8.78
C GLN A 69 -4.52 1.67 -7.85
N SER A 70 -5.00 0.45 -7.61
CA SER A 70 -6.07 0.20 -6.65
C SER A 70 -5.61 0.48 -5.21
N SER A 71 -4.38 0.10 -4.85
CA SER A 71 -3.81 0.42 -3.54
C SER A 71 -3.74 1.93 -3.30
N ALA A 72 -3.29 2.71 -4.28
CA ALA A 72 -3.26 4.16 -4.20
C ALA A 72 -4.67 4.76 -4.00
N SER A 73 -5.65 4.24 -4.73
CA SER A 73 -7.05 4.65 -4.60
C SER A 73 -7.62 4.34 -3.22
N MET A 74 -7.42 3.12 -2.72
CA MET A 74 -7.89 2.69 -1.38
C MET A 74 -7.21 3.50 -0.29
N MET A 75 -5.89 3.69 -0.38
CA MET A 75 -5.10 4.49 0.55
C MET A 75 -5.65 5.92 0.64
N SER A 76 -5.84 6.58 -0.51
CA SER A 76 -6.31 7.97 -0.56
C SER A 76 -7.69 8.13 0.11
N ALA A 77 -8.58 7.17 -0.08
CA ALA A 77 -9.88 7.15 0.58
C ALA A 77 -9.76 6.92 2.10
N ALA A 78 -8.82 6.07 2.51
CA ALA A 78 -8.65 5.71 3.91
C ALA A 78 -7.97 6.81 4.75
N VAL A 79 -7.05 7.60 4.17
CA VAL A 79 -6.30 8.62 4.91
C VAL A 79 -6.90 10.01 4.85
N LYS A 80 -7.75 10.29 3.88
CA LYS A 80 -8.44 11.60 3.79
C LYS A 80 -9.27 11.87 5.03
N GLY A 81 -9.06 13.03 5.64
CA GLY A 81 -9.72 13.43 6.88
C GLY A 81 -9.08 12.87 8.15
N LYS A 82 -7.97 12.15 8.05
CA LYS A 82 -7.19 11.67 9.20
C LYS A 82 -6.03 12.62 9.51
N THR A 83 -5.57 12.57 10.75
CA THR A 83 -4.34 13.25 11.12
C THR A 83 -3.13 12.54 10.53
N VAL A 84 -2.02 13.25 10.41
CA VAL A 84 -0.72 12.68 9.98
C VAL A 84 -0.34 11.48 10.84
N ALA A 85 -0.54 11.56 12.17
CA ALA A 85 -0.25 10.45 13.08
C ALA A 85 -1.10 9.21 12.78
N GLU A 86 -2.40 9.40 12.54
CA GLU A 86 -3.31 8.29 12.18
C GLU A 86 -2.98 7.70 10.82
N ALA A 87 -2.59 8.53 9.84
CA ALA A 87 -2.16 8.07 8.52
C ALA A 87 -0.87 7.23 8.61
N ARG A 88 0.11 7.66 9.42
CA ARG A 88 1.34 6.88 9.69
C ARG A 88 1.03 5.55 10.36
N LYS A 89 0.15 5.55 11.36
CA LYS A 89 -0.29 4.32 12.03
C LYS A 89 -0.95 3.36 11.05
N LEU A 90 -1.89 3.84 10.24
CA LEU A 90 -2.57 3.02 9.24
C LEU A 90 -1.58 2.46 8.20
N THR A 91 -0.56 3.24 7.82
CA THR A 91 0.51 2.77 6.95
C THR A 91 1.28 1.60 7.58
N GLY A 92 1.62 1.70 8.86
CA GLY A 92 2.27 0.62 9.61
C GLY A 92 1.40 -0.65 9.67
N GLU A 93 0.11 -0.50 9.96
CA GLU A 93 -0.85 -1.61 9.98
C GLU A 93 -0.98 -2.27 8.59
N PHE A 94 -1.04 -1.47 7.52
CA PHE A 94 -1.09 -1.98 6.16
C PHE A 94 0.20 -2.74 5.78
N LYS A 95 1.38 -2.18 6.08
CA LYS A 95 2.66 -2.85 5.84
C LYS A 95 2.75 -4.16 6.62
N SER A 96 2.32 -4.18 7.87
CA SER A 96 2.25 -5.39 8.69
C SER A 96 1.33 -6.45 8.05
N MET A 97 0.17 -6.05 7.55
CA MET A 97 -0.73 -6.93 6.81
C MET A 97 -0.08 -7.50 5.55
N MET A 98 0.80 -6.75 4.89
CA MET A 98 1.58 -7.19 3.72
C MET A 98 2.78 -8.09 4.09
N GLY A 99 3.01 -8.35 5.36
CA GLY A 99 4.16 -9.13 5.82
C GLY A 99 5.48 -8.33 5.86
N ILE A 100 5.40 -7.00 5.75
CA ILE A 100 6.51 -6.08 5.91
C ILE A 100 6.36 -5.43 7.28
N GLY A 101 6.91 -6.04 8.32
CA GLY A 101 6.78 -5.52 9.67
C GLY A 101 7.57 -6.35 10.65
N GLY A 102 8.77 -5.92 10.93
CA GLY A 102 9.50 -6.14 12.16
C GLY A 102 9.72 -4.76 12.73
N GLU A 103 9.58 -4.65 14.04
CA GLU A 103 9.76 -3.50 14.89
C GLU A 103 10.96 -2.65 14.46
N ASP A 104 10.71 -1.57 13.68
CA ASP A 104 11.59 -0.41 13.53
C ASP A 104 10.99 0.50 12.44
N ALA A 105 9.98 1.28 12.84
CA ALA A 105 9.30 2.23 11.93
C ALA A 105 10.05 3.57 11.82
N ASP A 106 11.32 3.61 12.20
CA ASP A 106 12.17 4.80 12.15
C ASP A 106 13.57 4.47 11.61
N SER A 107 13.65 3.93 10.40
CA SER A 107 14.92 3.95 9.68
C SER A 107 14.68 4.32 8.24
N ASP A 108 15.16 5.52 7.93
CA ASP A 108 15.52 5.98 6.60
C ASP A 108 16.49 4.96 5.98
N ASP A 109 15.97 4.00 5.23
CA ASP A 109 16.81 3.18 4.39
C ASP A 109 16.50 3.50 2.93
N ASP A 110 17.39 4.34 2.40
CA ASP A 110 17.63 4.50 0.99
C ASP A 110 17.61 3.13 0.30
N ALA A 111 16.75 3.02 -0.67
CA ALA A 111 16.49 1.81 -1.43
C ALA A 111 17.64 1.47 -2.37
N ASP A 112 18.78 1.05 -1.84
CA ASP A 112 19.91 0.50 -2.60
C ASP A 112 20.61 -0.64 -1.85
N THR A 113 19.85 -1.62 -1.33
CA THR A 113 20.48 -2.85 -0.83
C THR A 113 19.72 -4.08 -1.31
N ASP A 114 20.32 -4.74 -2.27
CA ASP A 114 20.29 -6.15 -2.61
C ASP A 114 18.99 -6.95 -2.34
N ASP A 115 17.95 -6.59 -3.10
CA ASP A 115 16.70 -7.36 -3.23
C ASP A 115 16.91 -8.83 -3.70
N ALA A 116 18.13 -9.21 -4.09
CA ALA A 116 18.45 -10.53 -4.55
C ALA A 116 18.40 -11.59 -3.43
N GLU A 117 18.72 -11.20 -2.20
CA GLU A 117 18.82 -12.15 -1.09
C GLU A 117 17.44 -12.47 -0.49
N GLN A 118 16.52 -11.52 -0.44
CA GLN A 118 15.14 -11.77 0.00
C GLN A 118 14.32 -12.57 -1.01
N ILE A 119 14.60 -12.39 -2.31
CA ILE A 119 13.99 -13.21 -3.37
C ILE A 119 14.53 -14.65 -3.31
N ALA A 120 15.80 -14.83 -2.95
CA ALA A 120 16.40 -16.15 -2.78
C ALA A 120 15.81 -16.90 -1.57
N ALA A 121 15.57 -16.22 -0.47
CA ALA A 121 14.93 -16.80 0.73
C ALA A 121 13.47 -17.23 0.46
N ALA A 122 12.71 -16.41 -0.26
CA ALA A 122 11.34 -16.76 -0.66
C ALA A 122 11.30 -17.92 -1.66
N LYS A 123 12.32 -18.05 -2.52
CA LYS A 123 12.43 -19.13 -3.50
C LYS A 123 12.89 -20.45 -2.86
N ALA A 124 13.70 -20.38 -1.80
CA ALA A 124 14.12 -21.54 -1.03
C ALA A 124 12.98 -22.14 -0.19
N ALA A 125 12.09 -21.30 0.33
CA ALA A 125 10.89 -21.73 1.06
C ALA A 125 9.84 -22.39 0.15
N ALA A 126 9.85 -22.08 -1.14
CA ALA A 126 8.93 -22.67 -2.12
C ALA A 126 9.37 -24.05 -2.64
N SER A 127 10.62 -24.48 -2.39
CA SER A 127 11.17 -25.72 -2.91
C SER A 127 11.16 -26.90 -1.92
N SER A 128 10.85 -26.69 -0.65
CA SER A 128 10.62 -27.75 0.30
C SER A 128 9.15 -28.15 0.28
N GLY A 129 8.80 -29.08 -0.59
CA GLY A 129 7.48 -29.69 -0.65
C GLY A 129 7.21 -30.52 0.61
N ASP A 130 6.77 -29.87 1.66
CA ASP A 130 6.00 -30.51 2.72
C ASP A 130 4.56 -30.01 2.63
N ALA A 131 3.70 -30.90 2.19
CA ALA A 131 2.24 -30.76 2.25
C ALA A 131 1.77 -30.85 3.69
N GLY A 132 2.34 -30.01 4.56
CA GLY A 132 1.86 -29.77 5.91
C GLY A 132 0.60 -28.92 5.83
N SER A 133 -0.52 -29.54 6.13
CA SER A 133 -1.82 -28.98 6.41
C SER A 133 -1.72 -27.57 7.04
N ILE A 134 -1.79 -26.53 6.23
CA ILE A 134 -2.24 -25.23 6.70
C ILE A 134 -3.75 -25.35 6.86
N ALA A 135 -4.16 -25.83 8.03
CA ALA A 135 -5.48 -25.57 8.52
C ALA A 135 -5.61 -24.05 8.55
N GLY A 136 -6.22 -23.51 7.52
CA GLY A 136 -6.53 -22.10 7.42
C GLY A 136 -7.39 -21.74 8.62
N ALA A 137 -6.81 -21.07 9.59
CA ALA A 137 -7.58 -20.21 10.44
C ALA A 137 -8.24 -19.21 9.48
N ALA A 138 -9.54 -19.36 9.28
CA ALA A 138 -10.36 -18.36 8.63
C ALA A 138 -10.34 -17.14 9.55
N GLU A 139 -9.27 -16.35 9.38
CA GLU A 139 -9.12 -15.07 10.06
C GLU A 139 -10.27 -14.21 9.58
N LYS A 140 -11.13 -13.86 10.55
CA LYS A 140 -12.27 -12.98 10.31
C LYS A 140 -11.76 -11.75 9.55
N PRO A 141 -12.46 -11.31 8.50
CA PRO A 141 -12.07 -10.10 7.81
C PRO A 141 -11.96 -8.97 8.84
N ASP A 142 -10.79 -8.37 8.91
CA ASP A 142 -10.58 -7.20 9.76
C ASP A 142 -11.32 -6.02 9.12
N LEU A 143 -12.54 -5.82 9.56
CA LEU A 143 -13.41 -4.75 9.07
C LEU A 143 -12.86 -3.35 9.39
N SER A 144 -11.82 -3.25 10.24
CA SER A 144 -11.18 -1.99 10.57
C SER A 144 -10.43 -1.36 9.39
N MET A 145 -9.96 -2.17 8.46
CA MET A 145 -9.22 -1.73 7.27
C MET A 145 -10.09 -1.55 6.01
N GLY A 146 -11.39 -1.87 6.08
CA GLY A 146 -12.32 -1.68 4.95
C GLY A 146 -11.82 -2.36 3.66
N ASP A 147 -11.88 -1.62 2.55
CA ASP A 147 -11.46 -2.09 1.22
C ASP A 147 -9.99 -2.51 1.14
N LEU A 148 -9.12 -1.99 2.02
CA LEU A 148 -7.72 -2.40 2.11
C LEU A 148 -7.53 -3.88 2.39
N SER A 149 -8.49 -4.51 3.07
CA SER A 149 -8.50 -5.95 3.32
C SER A 149 -8.49 -6.79 2.04
N ALA A 150 -8.98 -6.23 0.93
CA ALA A 150 -8.95 -6.89 -0.37
C ALA A 150 -7.54 -7.14 -0.89
N LEU A 151 -6.57 -6.33 -0.47
CA LEU A 151 -5.16 -6.49 -0.85
C LEU A 151 -4.43 -7.60 -0.07
N ARG A 152 -5.04 -8.14 0.99
CA ARG A 152 -4.47 -9.25 1.77
C ARG A 152 -4.10 -10.47 0.91
N GLY A 153 -4.87 -10.75 -0.14
CA GLY A 153 -4.56 -11.81 -1.09
C GLY A 153 -3.28 -11.62 -1.90
N VAL A 154 -2.76 -10.38 -1.97
CA VAL A 154 -1.53 -10.03 -2.69
C VAL A 154 -0.29 -10.60 -2.00
N VAL A 155 -0.35 -10.86 -0.69
CA VAL A 155 0.75 -11.45 0.10
C VAL A 155 1.23 -12.79 -0.47
N LYS A 156 0.34 -13.54 -1.13
CA LYS A 156 0.67 -14.79 -1.83
C LYS A 156 1.65 -14.58 -3.01
N PHE A 157 1.84 -13.33 -3.43
CA PHE A 157 2.67 -12.97 -4.59
C PHE A 157 3.74 -11.94 -4.17
N PRO A 158 4.91 -12.36 -3.67
CA PRO A 158 5.93 -11.46 -3.10
C PRO A 158 6.32 -10.30 -4.02
N VAL A 159 6.44 -10.54 -5.33
CA VAL A 159 6.74 -9.49 -6.32
C VAL A 159 5.67 -8.40 -6.35
N ARG A 160 4.41 -8.75 -6.08
CA ARG A 160 3.28 -7.81 -6.09
C ARG A 160 3.11 -7.02 -4.79
N ILE A 161 3.73 -7.45 -3.71
CA ILE A 161 3.75 -6.71 -2.45
C ILE A 161 4.37 -5.32 -2.67
N LYS A 162 5.46 -5.24 -3.43
CA LYS A 162 6.10 -3.96 -3.79
C LYS A 162 5.15 -3.01 -4.52
N CYS A 163 4.31 -3.53 -5.40
CA CYS A 163 3.28 -2.74 -6.08
C CYS A 163 2.22 -2.22 -5.09
N ALA A 164 1.79 -3.05 -4.14
CA ALA A 164 0.79 -2.68 -3.15
C ALA A 164 1.28 -1.62 -2.16
N VAL A 165 2.54 -1.65 -1.77
CA VAL A 165 3.11 -0.72 -0.76
C VAL A 165 3.69 0.56 -1.36
N LEU A 166 3.85 0.65 -2.67
CA LEU A 166 4.45 1.81 -3.34
C LEU A 166 3.77 3.12 -2.96
N SER A 167 2.44 3.19 -3.04
CA SER A 167 1.68 4.38 -2.69
C SER A 167 1.80 4.76 -1.21
N TRP A 168 1.95 3.78 -0.33
CA TRP A 168 2.12 3.98 1.10
C TRP A 168 3.49 4.54 1.46
N ASN A 169 4.54 4.08 0.79
CA ASN A 169 5.87 4.67 0.94
C ASN A 169 5.89 6.11 0.42
N THR A 170 5.28 6.36 -0.74
CA THR A 170 5.14 7.71 -1.30
C THR A 170 4.33 8.63 -0.38
N LEU A 171 3.31 8.10 0.32
CA LEU A 171 2.57 8.85 1.32
C LEU A 171 3.46 9.28 2.49
N LEU A 172 4.27 8.38 3.03
CA LEU A 172 5.19 8.71 4.13
C LEU A 172 6.14 9.84 3.72
N GLU A 173 6.71 9.78 2.52
CA GLU A 173 7.58 10.84 1.97
C GLU A 173 6.83 12.17 1.87
N ALA A 174 5.59 12.18 1.37
CA ALA A 174 4.78 13.39 1.31
C ALA A 174 4.52 13.98 2.70
N LEU A 175 4.23 13.14 3.70
CA LEU A 175 3.98 13.56 5.08
C LEU A 175 5.23 14.09 5.77
N GLU A 176 6.41 13.62 5.42
CA GLU A 176 7.69 14.12 5.94
C GLU A 176 8.01 15.51 5.38
N THR A 177 7.80 15.68 4.08
CA THR A 177 7.99 16.99 3.41
C THR A 177 7.03 18.04 3.96
N ALA A 178 5.82 17.66 4.33
CA ALA A 178 4.81 18.55 4.90
C ALA A 178 5.10 18.95 6.36
N GLY A 179 5.91 18.19 7.07
CA GLY A 179 6.27 18.44 8.47
C GLY A 179 7.48 19.35 8.68
N GLN A 180 8.09 19.85 7.59
CA GLN A 180 9.18 20.82 7.60
C GLN A 180 8.64 22.22 7.29
#